data_d46fa93bfa19c985fc913580ccc0d596
#
_entry.id   d46fa93bfa19c985fc913580ccc0d596
#
_cell.length_a   1.000
_cell.length_b   1.000
_cell.length_c   1.000
_cell.angle_alpha   90.00
_cell.angle_beta   90.00
_cell.angle_gamma   90.00
#
_symmetry.space_group_name_H-M   'P 1'
#
loop_
_entity.id
_entity.type
_entity.pdbx_description
1 polymer ?
#
loop_
_entity_poly.entity_id
_entity_poly.type
_entity_poly.pdbx_seq_one_letter_code
_entity_poly.pdbx_strand_id
1 'polypeptide(L)'
;MPKLAALVVGVAVKNYPEIISNISANLKVLRTDIGPTMQGFSAMAQAAVKPGALDKKTKELIALAIGVATHCDGCIGFHIEALVKLGATRAEVEEALGMAIYMGGGPALMYAADAIGVASVPAT
;
A
#
# COMPACT_ATOMS: atom_id res chain seq x y z
N MET A 1 12.70 9.23 17.45
CA MET A 1 11.86 9.82 16.39
C MET A 1 10.39 9.58 16.68
N PRO A 2 9.56 10.57 16.55
CA PRO A 2 8.13 10.37 16.74
C PRO A 2 7.56 9.46 15.64
N LYS A 3 6.46 8.80 15.97
CA LYS A 3 5.71 8.03 14.99
C LYS A 3 5.13 8.98 13.93
N LEU A 4 4.91 8.47 12.73
CA LEU A 4 4.36 9.25 11.64
C LEU A 4 3.05 9.96 12.03
N ALA A 5 2.16 9.25 12.74
CA ALA A 5 0.89 9.82 13.20
C ALA A 5 1.07 11.04 14.14
N ALA A 6 2.17 11.07 14.91
CA ALA A 6 2.47 12.18 15.80
C ALA A 6 3.11 13.36 15.07
N LEU A 7 3.61 13.11 13.87
CA LEU A 7 4.22 14.16 13.05
C LEU A 7 3.22 14.82 12.14
N VAL A 8 1.94 14.66 12.34
CA VAL A 8 0.94 15.11 11.39
C VAL A 8 1.24 16.51 10.91
N VAL A 9 2.12 16.53 10.02
CA VAL A 9 2.48 17.69 9.27
C VAL A 9 1.63 17.79 8.04
N GLY A 10 0.96 16.71 7.71
CA GLY A 10 0.16 16.63 6.52
C GLY A 10 -1.32 16.53 6.87
N VAL A 11 -2.12 17.16 6.08
CA VAL A 11 -3.54 16.92 6.04
C VAL A 11 -3.73 15.64 5.25
N ALA A 12 -4.54 14.71 5.75
CA ALA A 12 -4.94 13.56 4.97
C ALA A 12 -5.66 14.07 3.72
N VAL A 13 -5.07 13.83 2.56
CA VAL A 13 -5.67 14.21 1.28
C VAL A 13 -6.86 13.31 0.98
N LYS A 14 -6.77 12.03 1.41
CA LYS A 14 -7.81 11.02 1.22
C LYS A 14 -8.02 10.26 2.52
N ASN A 15 -9.25 9.78 2.72
CA ASN A 15 -9.58 8.92 3.85
C ASN A 15 -9.34 7.45 3.44
N TYR A 16 -8.13 6.96 3.60
CA TYR A 16 -7.77 5.59 3.22
C TYR A 16 -8.54 4.52 4.01
N PRO A 17 -8.77 4.64 5.32
CA PRO A 17 -9.62 3.68 6.04
C PRO A 17 -11.01 3.52 5.41
N GLU A 18 -11.63 4.63 5.00
CA GLU A 18 -12.93 4.59 4.33
C GLU A 18 -12.83 3.98 2.93
N ILE A 19 -11.80 4.34 2.16
CA ILE A 19 -11.54 3.76 0.83
C ILE A 19 -11.39 2.25 0.95
N ILE A 20 -10.57 1.77 1.88
CA ILE A 20 -10.35 0.32 2.09
C ILE A 20 -11.65 -0.37 2.50
N SER A 21 -12.41 0.24 3.41
CA SER A 21 -13.69 -0.32 3.86
C SER A 21 -14.69 -0.46 2.71
N ASN A 22 -14.81 0.57 1.89
CA ASN A 22 -15.71 0.56 0.74
C ASN A 22 -15.29 -0.46 -0.31
N ILE A 23 -14.00 -0.53 -0.63
CA ILE A 23 -13.47 -1.53 -1.55
C ILE A 23 -13.70 -2.94 -1.02
N SER A 24 -13.43 -3.18 0.25
CA SER A 24 -13.63 -4.49 0.88
C SER A 24 -15.08 -4.95 0.79
N ALA A 25 -16.03 -4.04 1.02
CA ALA A 25 -17.45 -4.35 0.88
C ALA A 25 -17.80 -4.75 -0.56
N ASN A 26 -17.28 -4.03 -1.54
CA ASN A 26 -17.53 -4.31 -2.95
C ASN A 26 -16.82 -5.60 -3.41
N LEU A 27 -15.65 -5.90 -2.86
CA LEU A 27 -14.95 -7.17 -3.15
C LEU A 27 -15.76 -8.38 -2.69
N LYS A 28 -16.53 -8.27 -1.60
CA LYS A 28 -17.42 -9.35 -1.17
C LYS A 28 -18.48 -9.66 -2.24
N VAL A 29 -19.02 -8.64 -2.86
CA VAL A 29 -19.98 -8.81 -3.95
C VAL A 29 -19.33 -9.54 -5.13
N LEU A 30 -18.14 -9.12 -5.53
CA LEU A 30 -17.40 -9.75 -6.62
C LEU A 30 -17.05 -11.21 -6.31
N ARG A 31 -16.69 -11.52 -5.07
CA ARG A 31 -16.41 -12.91 -4.67
C ARG A 31 -17.65 -13.80 -4.83
N THR A 32 -18.83 -13.25 -4.59
CA THR A 32 -20.07 -13.97 -4.81
C THR A 32 -20.39 -14.11 -6.30
N ASP A 33 -20.24 -13.04 -7.06
CA ASP A 33 -20.72 -12.98 -8.45
C ASP A 33 -19.74 -13.60 -9.45
N ILE A 34 -18.44 -13.44 -9.23
CA ILE A 34 -17.37 -13.96 -10.10
C ILE A 34 -16.34 -14.76 -9.28
N GLY A 35 -16.83 -15.68 -8.45
CA GLY A 35 -16.02 -16.45 -7.52
C GLY A 35 -14.76 -17.08 -8.11
N PRO A 36 -14.85 -17.83 -9.23
CA PRO A 36 -13.66 -18.45 -9.83
C PRO A 36 -12.57 -17.46 -10.23
N THR A 37 -12.95 -16.32 -10.79
CA THR A 37 -11.99 -15.25 -11.13
C THR A 37 -11.33 -14.69 -9.88
N MET A 38 -12.11 -14.43 -8.84
CA MET A 38 -11.60 -13.90 -7.58
C MET A 38 -10.69 -14.91 -6.87
N GLN A 39 -11.02 -16.19 -6.91
CA GLN A 39 -10.17 -17.25 -6.36
C GLN A 39 -8.84 -17.33 -7.09
N GLY A 40 -8.85 -17.21 -8.41
CA GLY A 40 -7.63 -17.20 -9.23
C GLY A 40 -6.72 -16.03 -8.87
N PHE A 41 -7.29 -14.84 -8.73
CA PHE A 41 -6.51 -13.66 -8.31
C PHE A 41 -5.94 -13.83 -6.91
N SER A 42 -6.73 -14.32 -5.96
CA SER A 42 -6.27 -14.55 -4.58
C SER A 42 -5.15 -15.58 -4.52
N ALA A 43 -5.25 -16.66 -5.29
CA ALA A 43 -4.19 -17.67 -5.37
C ALA A 43 -2.90 -17.09 -5.94
N MET A 44 -3.01 -16.27 -6.98
CA MET A 44 -1.86 -15.57 -7.56
C MET A 44 -1.22 -14.62 -6.55
N ALA A 45 -2.03 -13.83 -5.85
CA ALA A 45 -1.54 -12.88 -4.85
C ALA A 45 -0.80 -13.60 -3.71
N GLN A 46 -1.37 -14.68 -3.19
CA GLN A 46 -0.75 -15.48 -2.14
C GLN A 46 0.59 -16.07 -2.59
N ALA A 47 0.65 -16.59 -3.81
CA ALA A 47 1.88 -17.13 -4.37
C ALA A 47 2.94 -16.03 -4.55
N ALA A 48 2.54 -14.86 -5.04
CA ALA A 48 3.46 -13.76 -5.30
C ALA A 48 4.07 -13.20 -4.01
N VAL A 49 3.30 -13.05 -2.94
CA VAL A 49 3.80 -12.47 -1.67
C VAL A 49 4.50 -13.47 -0.77
N LYS A 50 4.47 -14.76 -1.11
CA LYS A 50 5.11 -15.79 -0.31
C LYS A 50 6.61 -15.51 -0.19
N PRO A 51 7.19 -15.59 1.04
CA PRO A 51 8.62 -15.38 1.21
C PRO A 51 9.44 -16.36 0.38
N GLY A 52 10.48 -15.83 -0.27
CA GLY A 52 11.41 -16.60 -1.09
C GLY A 52 12.78 -15.92 -1.04
N ALA A 53 13.42 -15.70 -2.18
CA ALA A 53 14.65 -14.93 -2.25
C ALA A 53 14.47 -13.51 -1.67
N LEU A 54 13.26 -12.96 -1.81
CA LEU A 54 12.87 -11.71 -1.18
C LEU A 54 11.92 -12.02 -0.02
N ASP A 55 12.06 -11.32 1.09
CA ASP A 55 11.13 -11.49 2.19
C ASP A 55 9.79 -10.78 1.92
N LYS A 56 8.81 -11.07 2.75
CA LYS A 56 7.46 -10.55 2.55
C LYS A 56 7.43 -9.02 2.66
N LYS A 57 8.17 -8.44 3.59
CA LYS A 57 8.22 -6.98 3.76
C LYS A 57 8.76 -6.31 2.50
N THR A 58 9.85 -6.84 1.93
CA THR A 58 10.41 -6.33 0.67
C THR A 58 9.38 -6.42 -0.46
N LYS A 59 8.68 -7.54 -0.57
CA LYS A 59 7.63 -7.70 -1.58
C LYS A 59 6.48 -6.71 -1.40
N GLU A 60 6.08 -6.44 -0.17
CA GLU A 60 5.05 -5.45 0.11
C GLU A 60 5.52 -4.02 -0.19
N LEU A 61 6.80 -3.71 0.03
CA LEU A 61 7.38 -2.42 -0.38
C LEU A 61 7.37 -2.26 -1.90
N ILE A 62 7.69 -3.33 -2.63
CA ILE A 62 7.61 -3.34 -4.10
C ILE A 62 6.17 -3.12 -4.55
N ALA A 63 5.22 -3.81 -3.94
CA ALA A 63 3.80 -3.67 -4.26
C ALA A 63 3.31 -2.25 -4.01
N LEU A 64 3.71 -1.63 -2.91
CA LEU A 64 3.39 -0.24 -2.61
C LEU A 64 3.93 0.69 -3.69
N ALA A 65 5.19 0.53 -4.06
CA ALA A 65 5.82 1.37 -5.07
C ALA A 65 5.10 1.27 -6.42
N ILE A 66 4.72 0.06 -6.82
CA ILE A 66 3.95 -0.16 -8.05
C ILE A 66 2.57 0.46 -7.92
N GLY A 67 1.89 0.32 -6.79
CA GLY A 67 0.58 0.92 -6.53
C GLY A 67 0.62 2.44 -6.63
N VAL A 68 1.66 3.07 -6.12
CA VAL A 68 1.87 4.52 -6.23
C VAL A 68 2.09 4.91 -7.70
N ALA A 69 2.98 4.19 -8.41
CA ALA A 69 3.30 4.49 -9.80
C ALA A 69 2.12 4.26 -10.74
N THR A 70 1.21 3.36 -10.41
CA THR A 70 0.00 3.07 -11.20
C THR A 70 -1.24 3.81 -10.69
N HIS A 71 -1.10 4.68 -9.72
CA HIS A 71 -2.18 5.54 -9.18
C HIS A 71 -3.35 4.71 -8.62
N CYS A 72 -3.04 3.72 -7.81
CA CYS A 72 -4.03 2.78 -7.28
C CYS A 72 -4.26 3.03 -5.78
N ASP A 73 -5.33 3.77 -5.45
CA ASP A 73 -5.66 4.10 -4.05
C ASP A 73 -5.86 2.85 -3.19
N GLY A 74 -6.58 1.86 -3.70
CA GLY A 74 -6.80 0.61 -2.99
C GLY A 74 -5.49 -0.13 -2.72
N CYS A 75 -4.61 -0.18 -3.72
CA CYS A 75 -3.29 -0.80 -3.57
C CYS A 75 -2.48 -0.09 -2.48
N ILE A 76 -2.45 1.24 -2.52
CA ILE A 76 -1.74 2.03 -1.53
C ILE A 76 -2.26 1.71 -0.13
N GLY A 77 -3.57 1.77 0.06
CA GLY A 77 -4.19 1.52 1.36
C GLY A 77 -3.91 0.12 1.90
N PHE A 78 -4.15 -0.91 1.09
CA PHE A 78 -3.96 -2.30 1.51
C PHE A 78 -2.50 -2.64 1.77
N HIS A 79 -1.57 -2.15 0.94
CA HIS A 79 -0.15 -2.46 1.11
C HIS A 79 0.48 -1.67 2.25
N ILE A 80 0.07 -0.43 2.51
CA ILE A 80 0.48 0.29 3.73
C ILE A 80 0.00 -0.46 4.97
N GLU A 81 -1.25 -0.93 4.98
CA GLU A 81 -1.78 -1.72 6.10
C GLU A 81 -0.95 -2.98 6.34
N ALA A 82 -0.60 -3.70 5.28
CA ALA A 82 0.25 -4.88 5.37
C ALA A 82 1.65 -4.54 5.90
N LEU A 83 2.23 -3.43 5.44
CA LEU A 83 3.55 -2.98 5.87
C LEU A 83 3.58 -2.58 7.34
N VAL A 84 2.52 -1.95 7.83
CA VAL A 84 2.39 -1.64 9.25
C VAL A 84 2.42 -2.92 10.09
N LYS A 85 1.68 -3.93 9.68
CA LYS A 85 1.64 -5.24 10.36
C LYS A 85 2.98 -5.95 10.32
N LEU A 86 3.77 -5.73 9.28
CA LEU A 86 5.10 -6.33 9.11
C LEU A 86 6.20 -5.53 9.80
N GLY A 87 5.87 -4.43 10.46
CA GLY A 87 6.82 -3.61 11.18
C GLY A 87 7.72 -2.75 10.30
N ALA A 88 7.27 -2.40 9.10
CA ALA A 88 8.03 -1.51 8.23
C ALA A 88 8.23 -0.14 8.88
N THR A 89 9.40 0.43 8.66
CA THR A 89 9.72 1.77 9.15
C THR A 89 9.31 2.83 8.12
N ARG A 90 9.17 4.06 8.59
CA ARG A 90 8.92 5.19 7.68
C ARG A 90 10.03 5.32 6.65
N ALA A 91 11.28 5.15 7.07
CA ALA A 91 12.43 5.24 6.16
C ALA A 91 12.33 4.21 5.04
N GLU A 92 11.98 2.97 5.36
CA GLU A 92 11.81 1.91 4.36
C GLU A 92 10.70 2.27 3.36
N VAL A 93 9.58 2.76 3.85
CA VAL A 93 8.47 3.18 3.01
C VAL A 93 8.89 4.37 2.12
N GLU A 94 9.55 5.36 2.69
CA GLU A 94 9.99 6.54 1.92
C GLU A 94 10.99 6.19 0.83
N GLU A 95 11.89 5.23 1.08
CA GLU A 95 12.82 4.78 0.05
C GLU A 95 12.10 4.05 -1.09
N ALA A 96 11.10 3.24 -0.78
CA ALA A 96 10.25 2.61 -1.80
C ALA A 96 9.48 3.67 -2.61
N LEU A 97 8.92 4.67 -1.93
CA LEU A 97 8.24 5.79 -2.59
C LEU A 97 9.20 6.56 -3.49
N GLY A 98 10.46 6.72 -3.08
CA GLY A 98 11.49 7.34 -3.91
C GLY A 98 11.68 6.63 -5.24
N MET A 99 11.66 5.31 -5.25
CA MET A 99 11.74 4.54 -6.49
C MET A 99 10.51 4.73 -7.37
N ALA A 100 9.33 4.78 -6.78
CA ALA A 100 8.09 5.06 -7.51
C ALA A 100 8.13 6.45 -8.17
N ILE A 101 8.61 7.45 -7.45
CA ILE A 101 8.75 8.82 -7.95
C ILE A 101 9.75 8.87 -9.12
N TYR A 102 10.91 8.23 -8.95
CA TYR A 102 11.94 8.17 -9.99
C TYR A 102 11.39 7.60 -11.30
N MET A 103 10.66 6.49 -11.20
CA MET A 103 10.15 5.79 -12.37
C MET A 103 8.84 6.38 -12.90
N GLY A 104 8.00 6.95 -12.02
CA GLY A 104 6.66 7.41 -12.38
C GLY A 104 6.51 8.91 -12.59
N GLY A 105 7.48 9.70 -12.17
CA GLY A 105 7.48 11.16 -12.37
C GLY A 105 6.51 11.91 -11.47
N GLY A 106 6.09 13.11 -11.92
CA GLY A 106 5.25 14.03 -11.16
C GLY A 106 3.96 13.42 -10.59
N PRO A 107 3.16 12.70 -11.38
CA PRO A 107 1.95 12.06 -10.84
C PRO A 107 2.25 11.06 -9.71
N ALA A 108 3.32 10.28 -9.83
CA ALA A 108 3.73 9.37 -8.76
C ALA A 108 4.17 10.14 -7.50
N LEU A 109 4.80 11.30 -7.66
CA LEU A 109 5.14 12.16 -6.52
C LEU A 109 3.87 12.58 -5.75
N MET A 110 2.81 12.95 -6.45
CA MET A 110 1.55 13.33 -5.81
C MET A 110 0.94 12.14 -5.06
N TYR A 111 0.94 10.96 -5.65
CA TYR A 111 0.44 9.76 -4.99
C TYR A 111 1.35 9.30 -3.84
N ALA A 112 2.66 9.51 -3.94
CA ALA A 112 3.57 9.27 -2.82
C ALA A 112 3.27 10.17 -1.63
N ALA A 113 2.92 11.44 -1.88
CA ALA A 113 2.50 12.36 -0.84
C ALA A 113 1.20 11.87 -0.16
N ASP A 114 0.25 11.35 -0.93
CA ASP A 114 -0.94 10.71 -0.36
C ASP A 114 -0.56 9.51 0.51
N ALA A 115 0.32 8.65 0.00
CA ALA A 115 0.70 7.41 0.68
C ALA A 115 1.37 7.69 2.04
N ILE A 116 2.26 8.66 2.11
CA ILE A 116 2.93 9.00 3.38
C ILE A 116 1.98 9.63 4.38
N GLY A 117 0.87 10.18 3.93
CA GLY A 117 -0.19 10.70 4.78
C GLY A 117 -1.03 9.62 5.44
N VAL A 118 -0.88 8.36 5.06
CA VAL A 118 -1.50 7.21 5.73
C VAL A 118 -0.71 6.95 7.02
N ALA A 119 -1.16 7.53 8.09
CA ALA A 119 -0.36 7.85 9.24
C ALA A 119 -0.15 6.74 10.25
N SER A 120 0.24 5.55 9.88
CA SER A 120 0.48 4.50 10.86
C SER A 120 1.86 3.86 10.79
N VAL A 121 2.72 4.32 9.91
CA VAL A 121 4.06 3.76 9.77
C VAL A 121 5.01 4.45 10.76
N PRO A 122 5.72 3.69 11.63
CA PRO A 122 6.67 4.30 12.56
C PRO A 122 7.77 5.07 11.86
N ALA A 123 8.31 6.08 12.56
CA ALA A 123 9.41 6.90 12.07
C ALA A 123 10.73 6.16 12.17
N THR A 124 11.09 5.22 11.69
CA THR A 124 12.25 4.38 11.61
C THR A 124 12.39 3.33 12.27
#